data_dd55ef3f7953e85578e869a61d4421b1
#
_entry.id   dd55ef3f7953e85578e869a61d4421b1
#
_cell.length_a   1.000
_cell.length_b   1.000
_cell.length_c   1.000
_cell.angle_alpha   90.00
_cell.angle_beta   90.00
_cell.angle_gamma   90.00
#
_symmetry.space_group_name_H-M   'P 1'
#
loop_
_entity.id
_entity.type
_entity.pdbx_description
1 polymer ?
#
loop_
_entity_poly.entity_id
_entity_poly.type
_entity_poly.pdbx_seq_one_letter_code
_entity_poly.pdbx_strand_id
1 'polypeptide(L)'
;MGYPSIYPTGVTIYNKEKAYSGYTIFPSAKGALLIDMNGNEVKLWAGLGGFPNKILPGGYVMGTTGARGGKYAYQDQLDLVQVDWDGHIVWKFDKTELVADPGKEPVYMARQHHDFQREGSTVGYYYPNGEPKTDSGNTLILTHENLYNHDISDKRLIDDKIIEVDWEGNIIWSWRASDHFDELGFDEAAKNALFRNPGLHGEAGGDWMHINNFSTLGENKWYDAGDKRFHPDNIIFDARNSNILGIIEKSTGKIVWRVGPNFNESEATKKLGWIIGQHHLHMIPKGLPGEGDLLVFDNGGEGGYGTPNPASLTGVNNAHRDYSRVLQFNPVTHEITWQYTPLEAGNLLFTDASKFYSSYISSAQRLPNGNTLITEGSDGHLLEVTPDHEIVWEFVNPYFKNFAGTFKSNMIYRAYRVPYEWIPQLKKPVETSIEPIDITKFRVSGASIGEGTGLVTAVDGIDPTKGVPLTGSGNEEDDDEPVSYTHLRAHETDQY
;
A
#
# COMPACT_ATOMS: atom_id res chain seq x y z
N MET A 1 -4.04 3.54 -14.47
CA MET A 1 -2.91 3.99 -13.65
C MET A 1 -2.90 5.49 -13.66
N GLY A 2 -2.93 6.07 -12.47
CA GLY A 2 -2.88 7.51 -12.33
C GLY A 2 -1.54 8.04 -12.76
N TYR A 3 -1.54 9.16 -13.42
CA TYR A 3 -0.41 10.07 -13.37
C TYR A 3 -0.47 10.78 -12.03
N PRO A 4 0.66 11.28 -11.48
CA PRO A 4 0.57 12.15 -10.34
C PRO A 4 -0.36 13.29 -10.72
N SER A 5 -1.54 13.26 -10.14
CA SER A 5 -2.55 14.30 -10.34
C SER A 5 -2.17 15.58 -9.62
N ILE A 6 -1.19 15.49 -8.71
CA ILE A 6 -0.77 16.59 -7.86
C ILE A 6 0.47 17.23 -8.45
N TYR A 7 0.37 18.52 -8.67
CA TYR A 7 1.43 19.40 -9.12
C TYR A 7 1.48 20.65 -8.25
N PRO A 8 2.68 21.14 -7.86
CA PRO A 8 4.02 20.71 -8.24
C PRO A 8 4.48 19.44 -7.48
N THR A 9 5.58 18.83 -7.96
CA THR A 9 6.28 17.73 -7.28
C THR A 9 7.24 18.28 -6.21
N GLY A 10 7.74 17.39 -5.35
CA GLY A 10 8.55 17.75 -4.17
C GLY A 10 7.65 17.98 -2.95
N VAL A 11 8.17 18.65 -1.93
CA VAL A 11 7.38 19.03 -0.76
C VAL A 11 6.52 20.24 -1.10
N THR A 12 5.21 20.08 -0.95
CA THR A 12 4.19 21.08 -1.30
C THR A 12 3.53 21.71 -0.09
N ILE A 13 3.56 20.99 1.05
CA ILE A 13 3.08 21.46 2.35
C ILE A 13 4.10 21.05 3.40
N TYR A 14 4.49 21.95 4.28
CA TYR A 14 5.29 21.64 5.45
C TYR A 14 5.03 22.60 6.61
N ASN A 15 4.27 22.15 7.58
CA ASN A 15 4.10 22.83 8.86
C ASN A 15 5.05 22.20 9.89
N LYS A 16 6.23 22.82 10.09
CA LYS A 16 7.29 22.26 10.96
C LYS A 16 6.93 22.19 12.44
N GLU A 17 5.92 22.93 12.88
CA GLU A 17 5.47 22.95 14.28
C GLU A 17 4.52 21.76 14.58
N LYS A 18 3.90 21.18 13.56
CA LYS A 18 2.93 20.09 13.68
C LYS A 18 3.43 18.76 13.12
N ALA A 19 4.30 18.79 12.12
CA ALA A 19 4.86 17.57 11.52
C ALA A 19 5.92 16.94 12.42
N TYR A 20 6.08 15.61 12.32
CA TYR A 20 7.13 14.87 12.99
C TYR A 20 8.44 14.97 12.22
N SER A 21 9.40 15.68 12.80
CA SER A 21 10.72 15.92 12.19
C SER A 21 11.53 14.61 12.06
N GLY A 22 12.13 14.38 10.89
CA GLY A 22 12.95 13.21 10.63
C GLY A 22 13.34 13.06 9.17
N TYR A 23 13.99 11.96 8.84
CA TYR A 23 14.23 11.57 7.45
C TYR A 23 13.16 10.61 6.95
N THR A 24 12.86 10.65 5.66
CA THR A 24 11.95 9.71 5.01
C THR A 24 12.71 8.88 3.99
N ILE A 25 12.65 7.55 4.12
CA ILE A 25 13.22 6.59 3.17
C ILE A 25 12.13 5.96 2.32
N PHE A 26 12.40 5.78 1.03
CA PHE A 26 11.52 5.04 0.12
C PHE A 26 12.29 4.50 -1.09
N PRO A 27 11.78 3.43 -1.74
CA PRO A 27 12.32 2.94 -3.01
C PRO A 27 12.00 3.94 -4.13
N SER A 28 13.03 4.44 -4.79
CA SER A 28 12.92 5.32 -5.95
C SER A 28 13.32 4.63 -7.25
N ALA A 29 13.14 5.32 -8.37
CA ALA A 29 13.60 4.83 -9.67
C ALA A 29 15.12 4.58 -9.74
N LYS A 30 15.91 5.19 -8.83
CA LYS A 30 17.37 5.12 -8.81
C LYS A 30 17.93 4.14 -7.76
N GLY A 31 17.11 3.74 -6.78
CA GLY A 31 17.50 2.94 -5.62
C GLY A 31 16.81 3.42 -4.34
N ALA A 32 17.30 3.00 -3.19
CA ALA A 32 16.79 3.48 -1.90
C ALA A 32 17.16 4.95 -1.71
N LEU A 33 16.17 5.81 -1.57
CA LEU A 33 16.35 7.26 -1.44
C LEU A 33 15.93 7.75 -0.06
N LEU A 34 16.79 8.54 0.56
CA LEU A 34 16.53 9.24 1.82
C LEU A 34 16.37 10.72 1.55
N ILE A 35 15.29 11.31 2.01
CA ILE A 35 15.03 12.75 1.94
C ILE A 35 14.87 13.38 3.33
N ASP A 36 15.13 14.67 3.44
CA ASP A 36 14.81 15.49 4.62
C ASP A 36 13.36 16.01 4.55
N MET A 37 12.96 16.77 5.58
CA MET A 37 11.61 17.33 5.68
C MET A 37 11.29 18.39 4.60
N ASN A 38 12.29 19.01 4.01
CA ASN A 38 12.14 19.96 2.90
C ASN A 38 12.19 19.26 1.52
N GLY A 39 12.33 17.93 1.49
CA GLY A 39 12.35 17.14 0.26
C GLY A 39 13.71 17.09 -0.43
N ASN A 40 14.76 17.58 0.22
CA ASN A 40 16.11 17.47 -0.32
C ASN A 40 16.60 16.02 -0.26
N GLU A 41 17.19 15.53 -1.35
CA GLU A 41 17.90 14.25 -1.37
C GLU A 41 19.13 14.34 -0.44
N VAL A 42 19.18 13.48 0.58
CA VAL A 42 20.31 13.48 1.52
C VAL A 42 21.19 12.27 1.38
N LYS A 43 20.64 11.15 0.89
CA LYS A 43 21.39 9.93 0.58
C LYS A 43 20.66 9.08 -0.46
N LEU A 44 21.43 8.52 -1.37
CA LEU A 44 20.94 7.54 -2.35
C LEU A 44 21.85 6.30 -2.30
N TRP A 45 21.29 5.15 -1.98
CA TRP A 45 21.93 3.85 -2.19
C TRP A 45 21.57 3.38 -3.60
N ALA A 46 22.37 3.83 -4.59
CA ALA A 46 22.09 3.56 -6.00
C ALA A 46 22.11 2.05 -6.29
N GLY A 47 21.07 1.57 -6.97
CA GLY A 47 20.94 0.15 -7.30
C GLY A 47 20.43 -0.75 -6.16
N LEU A 48 20.29 -0.24 -4.93
CA LEU A 48 19.62 -0.98 -3.87
C LEU A 48 18.11 -0.91 -4.10
N GLY A 49 17.54 -2.01 -4.57
CA GLY A 49 16.09 -2.14 -4.73
C GLY A 49 15.39 -2.22 -3.37
N GLY A 50 14.11 -1.94 -3.35
CA GLY A 50 13.29 -2.05 -2.16
C GLY A 50 11.90 -2.50 -2.49
N PHE A 51 11.43 -3.42 -1.64
CA PHE A 51 10.08 -3.92 -1.72
C PHE A 51 9.69 -4.47 -0.34
N PRO A 52 9.73 -3.53 0.66
CA PRO A 52 10.19 -2.13 0.73
C PRO A 52 11.71 -1.94 0.95
N ASN A 53 12.19 -0.68 1.09
CA ASN A 53 13.43 -0.38 1.79
C ASN A 53 13.13 -0.02 3.25
N LYS A 54 13.89 -0.58 4.20
CA LYS A 54 13.79 -0.26 5.63
C LYS A 54 15.13 0.22 6.15
N ILE A 55 15.12 1.35 6.84
CA ILE A 55 16.32 1.89 7.47
C ILE A 55 16.38 1.50 8.94
N LEU A 56 17.56 1.20 9.42
CA LEU A 56 17.85 0.79 10.79
C LEU A 56 18.74 1.83 11.48
N PRO A 57 18.81 1.84 12.83
CA PRO A 57 19.70 2.72 13.56
C PRO A 57 21.14 2.63 13.07
N GLY A 58 21.86 3.75 13.03
CA GLY A 58 23.22 3.81 12.50
C GLY A 58 23.30 3.99 10.99
N GLY A 59 22.15 4.22 10.32
CA GLY A 59 22.11 4.47 8.88
C GLY A 59 22.27 3.22 8.01
N TYR A 60 22.03 2.03 8.57
CA TYR A 60 21.96 0.80 7.78
C TYR A 60 20.64 0.74 7.01
N VAL A 61 20.66 0.15 5.81
CA VAL A 61 19.45 0.00 4.99
C VAL A 61 19.29 -1.45 4.55
N MET A 62 18.07 -1.96 4.67
CA MET A 62 17.70 -3.26 4.13
C MET A 62 16.97 -3.12 2.79
N GLY A 63 17.28 -4.02 1.87
CA GLY A 63 16.71 -4.06 0.53
C GLY A 63 17.21 -5.26 -0.26
N THR A 64 17.18 -5.17 -1.58
CA THR A 64 17.61 -6.25 -2.49
C THR A 64 18.62 -5.75 -3.50
N THR A 65 19.52 -6.62 -3.95
CA THR A 65 20.47 -6.31 -5.05
C THR A 65 19.87 -6.55 -6.43
N GLY A 66 18.71 -7.19 -6.53
CA GLY A 66 18.06 -7.43 -7.80
C GLY A 66 16.75 -8.20 -7.69
N ALA A 67 15.94 -8.09 -8.75
CA ALA A 67 14.70 -8.84 -8.90
C ALA A 67 14.91 -9.98 -9.91
N ARG A 68 14.18 -11.07 -9.70
CA ARG A 68 14.09 -12.16 -10.66
C ARG A 68 13.33 -11.68 -11.90
N GLY A 69 13.94 -11.79 -13.08
CA GLY A 69 13.32 -11.37 -14.34
C GLY A 69 12.57 -12.50 -15.05
N GLY A 70 11.64 -12.12 -15.95
CA GLY A 70 10.96 -13.03 -16.86
C GLY A 70 9.62 -13.56 -16.36
N LYS A 71 8.98 -14.40 -17.20
CA LYS A 71 7.60 -14.87 -16.98
C LYS A 71 7.38 -15.82 -15.79
N TYR A 72 8.46 -16.35 -15.25
CA TYR A 72 8.38 -17.26 -14.07
C TYR A 72 8.61 -16.53 -12.75
N ALA A 73 8.96 -15.26 -12.81
CA ALA A 73 9.27 -14.45 -11.65
C ALA A 73 8.12 -13.49 -11.36
N TYR A 74 7.31 -13.82 -10.39
CA TYR A 74 6.27 -12.92 -9.94
C TYR A 74 6.74 -12.19 -8.68
N GLN A 75 7.31 -10.97 -8.87
CA GLN A 75 7.77 -10.08 -7.79
C GLN A 75 8.93 -10.64 -6.92
N ASP A 76 9.47 -11.82 -7.26
CA ASP A 76 10.56 -12.44 -6.52
C ASP A 76 11.83 -11.58 -6.57
N GLN A 77 12.46 -11.40 -5.42
CA GLN A 77 13.76 -10.78 -5.28
C GLN A 77 14.86 -11.86 -5.18
N LEU A 78 16.06 -11.53 -5.65
CA LEU A 78 17.18 -12.48 -5.65
C LEU A 78 17.73 -12.73 -4.25
N ASP A 79 17.70 -11.70 -3.42
CA ASP A 79 18.25 -11.70 -2.08
C ASP A 79 17.52 -10.72 -1.17
N LEU A 80 17.86 -10.77 0.11
CA LEU A 80 17.64 -9.70 1.06
C LEU A 80 18.99 -9.31 1.65
N VAL A 81 19.36 -8.05 1.56
CA VAL A 81 20.63 -7.54 2.07
C VAL A 81 20.42 -6.43 3.09
N GLN A 82 21.39 -6.30 4.01
CA GLN A 82 21.58 -5.11 4.82
C GLN A 82 22.88 -4.46 4.36
N VAL A 83 22.81 -3.18 4.02
CA VAL A 83 24.00 -2.39 3.65
C VAL A 83 24.28 -1.33 4.71
N ASP A 84 25.56 -0.98 4.86
CA ASP A 84 25.96 0.14 5.70
C ASP A 84 25.72 1.50 5.00
N TRP A 85 26.15 2.58 5.67
CA TRP A 85 26.03 3.92 5.12
C TRP A 85 26.77 4.09 3.79
N ASP A 86 27.89 3.43 3.60
CA ASP A 86 28.74 3.54 2.40
C ASP A 86 28.32 2.56 1.30
N GLY A 87 27.31 1.72 1.56
CA GLY A 87 26.77 0.77 0.58
C GLY A 87 27.44 -0.60 0.58
N HIS A 88 28.27 -0.90 1.59
CA HIS A 88 28.83 -2.24 1.73
C HIS A 88 27.82 -3.19 2.33
N ILE A 89 27.69 -4.39 1.75
CA ILE A 89 26.82 -5.43 2.29
C ILE A 89 27.41 -5.98 3.57
N VAL A 90 26.69 -5.81 4.69
CA VAL A 90 27.08 -6.29 6.02
C VAL A 90 26.35 -7.57 6.43
N TRP A 91 25.22 -7.86 5.81
CA TRP A 91 24.46 -9.09 5.96
C TRP A 91 23.70 -9.41 4.67
N LYS A 92 23.55 -10.72 4.38
CA LYS A 92 22.88 -11.18 3.17
C LYS A 92 22.18 -12.51 3.40
N PHE A 93 20.97 -12.63 2.84
CA PHE A 93 20.24 -13.88 2.71
C PHE A 93 19.82 -14.10 1.24
N ASP A 94 20.23 -15.24 0.65
CA ASP A 94 19.97 -15.59 -0.77
C ASP A 94 19.74 -17.10 -1.00
N LYS A 95 19.62 -17.89 0.08
CA LYS A 95 19.67 -19.36 0.01
C LYS A 95 18.36 -20.03 0.41
N THR A 96 17.25 -19.62 -0.16
CA THR A 96 15.95 -20.26 0.15
C THR A 96 15.69 -21.47 -0.71
N GLU A 97 15.83 -21.35 -2.02
CA GLU A 97 15.43 -22.36 -3.00
C GLU A 97 16.39 -22.36 -4.19
N LEU A 98 16.68 -23.55 -4.72
CA LEU A 98 17.37 -23.70 -5.98
C LEU A 98 16.35 -23.58 -7.12
N VAL A 99 16.36 -22.46 -7.80
CA VAL A 99 15.42 -22.16 -8.90
C VAL A 99 16.07 -22.43 -10.24
N ALA A 100 15.43 -23.28 -11.05
CA ALA A 100 15.83 -23.60 -12.40
C ALA A 100 14.77 -23.12 -13.40
N ASP A 101 15.01 -22.00 -14.05
CA ASP A 101 14.15 -21.51 -15.13
C ASP A 101 14.54 -22.19 -16.46
N PRO A 102 13.60 -22.45 -17.38
CA PRO A 102 13.89 -23.02 -18.67
C PRO A 102 14.95 -22.20 -19.45
N GLY A 103 16.04 -22.86 -19.82
CA GLY A 103 17.14 -22.26 -20.57
C GLY A 103 18.10 -21.39 -19.75
N LYS A 104 18.04 -21.47 -18.41
CA LYS A 104 18.97 -20.79 -17.49
C LYS A 104 19.64 -21.81 -16.57
N GLU A 105 20.84 -21.50 -16.13
CA GLU A 105 21.50 -22.28 -15.08
C GLU A 105 20.74 -22.13 -13.76
N PRO A 106 20.61 -23.23 -12.98
CA PRO A 106 19.99 -23.18 -11.66
C PRO A 106 20.76 -22.25 -10.72
N VAL A 107 20.03 -21.46 -9.95
CA VAL A 107 20.60 -20.51 -8.99
C VAL A 107 19.80 -20.54 -7.68
N TYR A 108 20.51 -20.47 -6.55
CA TYR A 108 19.87 -20.23 -5.27
C TYR A 108 19.47 -18.77 -5.16
N MET A 109 18.23 -18.53 -4.70
CA MET A 109 17.72 -17.18 -4.43
C MET A 109 16.73 -17.17 -3.29
N ALA A 110 16.61 -16.02 -2.65
CA ALA A 110 15.73 -15.83 -1.51
C ALA A 110 14.25 -15.95 -1.89
N ARG A 111 13.88 -15.60 -3.12
CA ARG A 111 12.50 -15.41 -3.55
C ARG A 111 11.71 -14.53 -2.58
N GLN A 112 12.41 -13.59 -1.92
CA GLN A 112 11.82 -12.62 -1.03
C GLN A 112 10.87 -11.71 -1.82
N HIS A 113 9.74 -11.38 -1.21
CA HIS A 113 8.82 -10.39 -1.76
C HIS A 113 8.17 -9.58 -0.62
N HIS A 114 7.66 -8.44 -0.96
CA HIS A 114 6.79 -7.54 -0.20
C HIS A 114 7.24 -7.15 1.21
N ASP A 115 7.73 -8.03 2.07
CA ASP A 115 8.08 -7.64 3.44
C ASP A 115 9.15 -8.50 4.11
N PHE A 116 9.77 -7.93 5.12
CA PHE A 116 10.74 -8.56 6.02
C PHE A 116 10.79 -7.79 7.34
N GLN A 117 11.23 -8.44 8.41
CA GLN A 117 11.32 -7.84 9.74
C GLN A 117 12.58 -8.28 10.45
N ARG A 118 13.43 -7.33 10.86
CA ARG A 118 14.59 -7.58 11.71
C ARG A 118 14.16 -7.65 13.18
N GLU A 119 14.73 -8.57 13.95
CA GLU A 119 14.53 -8.68 15.40
C GLU A 119 14.75 -7.34 16.11
N GLY A 120 13.93 -7.07 17.13
CA GLY A 120 13.92 -5.82 17.87
C GLY A 120 13.04 -4.70 17.25
N SER A 121 12.43 -4.96 16.09
CA SER A 121 11.41 -4.08 15.51
C SER A 121 10.17 -4.89 15.17
N THR A 122 9.04 -4.61 15.80
CA THR A 122 7.79 -5.35 15.57
C THR A 122 7.12 -5.02 14.24
N VAL A 123 7.29 -3.81 13.73
CA VAL A 123 6.59 -3.31 12.53
C VAL A 123 7.53 -2.85 11.42
N GLY A 124 8.84 -2.95 11.62
CA GLY A 124 9.84 -2.55 10.62
C GLY A 124 9.97 -1.05 10.39
N TYR A 125 9.37 -0.22 11.23
CA TYR A 125 9.55 1.23 11.26
C TYR A 125 9.85 1.73 12.69
N TYR A 126 10.26 2.99 12.80
CA TYR A 126 10.61 3.58 14.10
C TYR A 126 9.40 3.69 15.04
N TYR A 127 9.61 3.23 16.27
CA TYR A 127 8.79 3.54 17.44
C TYR A 127 9.69 3.63 18.68
N PRO A 128 9.29 4.40 19.75
CA PRO A 128 10.20 4.76 20.85
C PRO A 128 10.85 3.59 21.58
N ASN A 129 10.19 2.43 21.64
CA ASN A 129 10.67 1.24 22.35
C ASN A 129 11.26 0.17 21.41
N GLY A 130 11.40 0.48 20.12
CA GLY A 130 11.99 -0.43 19.14
C GLY A 130 13.51 -0.35 19.14
N GLU A 131 14.16 -1.49 19.23
CA GLU A 131 15.62 -1.63 19.18
C GLU A 131 16.03 -2.66 18.11
N PRO A 132 15.85 -2.33 16.82
CA PRO A 132 16.20 -3.25 15.74
C PRO A 132 17.68 -3.62 15.81
N LYS A 133 17.96 -4.92 15.73
CA LYS A 133 19.33 -5.43 15.70
C LYS A 133 20.00 -5.08 14.39
N THR A 134 21.25 -4.62 14.44
CA THR A 134 22.00 -4.20 13.23
C THR A 134 23.22 -5.05 12.93
N ASP A 135 23.68 -5.86 13.90
CA ASP A 135 24.87 -6.71 13.83
C ASP A 135 24.62 -8.16 14.29
N SER A 136 23.35 -8.49 14.52
CA SER A 136 22.92 -9.77 15.07
C SER A 136 21.40 -9.92 14.89
N GLY A 137 20.85 -10.98 15.50
CA GLY A 137 19.41 -11.22 15.60
C GLY A 137 18.80 -11.91 14.39
N ASN A 138 17.60 -12.40 14.58
CA ASN A 138 16.84 -13.10 13.56
C ASN A 138 16.20 -12.14 12.58
N THR A 139 15.83 -12.67 11.41
CA THR A 139 15.06 -11.94 10.41
C THR A 139 13.88 -12.79 9.95
N LEU A 140 12.67 -12.27 10.09
CA LEU A 140 11.50 -12.80 9.41
C LEU A 140 11.47 -12.29 7.98
N ILE A 141 11.17 -13.18 7.02
CA ILE A 141 11.18 -12.88 5.58
C ILE A 141 9.97 -13.51 4.94
N LEU A 142 9.23 -12.75 4.16
CA LEU A 142 8.17 -13.26 3.30
C LEU A 142 8.79 -13.74 1.98
N THR A 143 8.50 -15.00 1.61
CA THR A 143 9.08 -15.66 0.44
C THR A 143 8.01 -16.40 -0.34
N HIS A 144 8.25 -16.65 -1.62
CA HIS A 144 7.41 -17.54 -2.43
C HIS A 144 7.95 -18.96 -2.49
N GLU A 145 7.02 -19.92 -2.60
CA GLU A 145 7.31 -21.31 -2.95
C GLU A 145 6.37 -21.77 -4.07
N ASN A 146 6.90 -22.47 -5.09
CA ASN A 146 6.07 -23.05 -6.14
C ASN A 146 5.67 -24.47 -5.74
N LEU A 147 4.36 -24.75 -5.73
CA LEU A 147 3.85 -26.08 -5.39
C LEU A 147 2.55 -26.40 -6.13
N TYR A 148 2.11 -27.64 -5.98
CA TYR A 148 0.77 -28.10 -6.35
C TYR A 148 0.06 -28.57 -5.09
N ASN A 149 -1.16 -28.06 -4.88
CA ASN A 149 -2.05 -28.52 -3.82
C ASN A 149 -3.46 -28.66 -4.42
N HIS A 150 -3.89 -29.90 -4.61
CA HIS A 150 -5.16 -30.25 -5.26
C HIS A 150 -6.39 -29.86 -4.43
N ASP A 151 -6.25 -29.61 -3.15
CA ASP A 151 -7.35 -29.07 -2.32
C ASP A 151 -7.63 -27.60 -2.64
N ILE A 152 -6.65 -26.88 -3.19
CA ILE A 152 -6.77 -25.48 -3.58
C ILE A 152 -7.00 -25.36 -5.09
N SER A 153 -6.16 -26.02 -5.91
CA SER A 153 -6.27 -25.99 -7.38
C SER A 153 -5.44 -27.10 -8.04
N ASP A 154 -5.89 -27.57 -9.20
CA ASP A 154 -5.09 -28.44 -10.06
C ASP A 154 -3.96 -27.68 -10.80
N LYS A 155 -3.95 -26.37 -10.70
CA LYS A 155 -2.92 -25.51 -11.29
C LYS A 155 -1.77 -25.31 -10.31
N ARG A 156 -0.58 -24.99 -10.85
CA ARG A 156 0.56 -24.58 -10.03
C ARG A 156 0.19 -23.37 -9.17
N LEU A 157 0.55 -23.42 -7.91
CA LEU A 157 0.46 -22.29 -6.99
C LEU A 157 1.82 -21.61 -6.85
N ILE A 158 1.78 -20.29 -6.72
CA ILE A 158 2.82 -19.49 -6.11
C ILE A 158 2.31 -19.24 -4.69
N ASP A 159 2.90 -19.93 -3.73
CA ASP A 159 2.42 -19.94 -2.36
C ASP A 159 3.25 -19.01 -1.48
N ASP A 160 2.59 -18.30 -0.61
CA ASP A 160 3.25 -17.42 0.36
C ASP A 160 3.80 -18.24 1.52
N LYS A 161 5.06 -17.96 1.87
CA LYS A 161 5.77 -18.60 2.95
C LYS A 161 6.50 -17.55 3.80
N ILE A 162 6.26 -17.56 5.09
CA ILE A 162 7.01 -16.75 6.04
C ILE A 162 8.10 -17.64 6.64
N ILE A 163 9.35 -17.20 6.56
CA ILE A 163 10.48 -17.89 7.20
C ILE A 163 11.13 -16.98 8.23
N GLU A 164 11.71 -17.59 9.26
CA GLU A 164 12.61 -16.90 10.17
C GLU A 164 14.01 -17.48 9.98
N VAL A 165 14.98 -16.61 9.80
CA VAL A 165 16.38 -16.98 9.66
C VAL A 165 17.21 -16.39 10.78
N ASP A 166 18.20 -17.12 11.24
CA ASP A 166 19.21 -16.58 12.16
C ASP A 166 20.19 -15.65 11.43
N TRP A 167 21.15 -15.10 12.15
CA TRP A 167 22.15 -14.20 11.57
C TRP A 167 23.05 -14.88 10.53
N GLU A 168 23.29 -16.16 10.67
CA GLU A 168 24.08 -17.01 9.75
C GLU A 168 23.30 -17.43 8.50
N GLY A 169 21.99 -17.14 8.45
CA GLY A 169 21.11 -17.46 7.33
C GLY A 169 20.52 -18.87 7.38
N ASN A 170 20.52 -19.52 8.56
CA ASN A 170 19.82 -20.79 8.73
C ASN A 170 18.33 -20.55 8.98
N ILE A 171 17.46 -21.30 8.31
CA ILE A 171 16.01 -21.25 8.54
C ILE A 171 15.72 -21.98 9.85
N ILE A 172 15.20 -21.24 10.86
CA ILE A 172 14.89 -21.78 12.19
C ILE A 172 13.38 -21.93 12.44
N TRP A 173 12.55 -21.30 11.63
CA TRP A 173 11.09 -21.43 11.65
C TRP A 173 10.52 -21.13 10.27
N SER A 174 9.39 -21.77 9.94
CA SER A 174 8.65 -21.44 8.73
C SER A 174 7.15 -21.72 8.87
N TRP A 175 6.37 -20.97 8.12
CA TRP A 175 4.92 -21.15 7.97
C TRP A 175 4.56 -20.98 6.49
N ARG A 176 3.60 -21.76 5.99
CA ARG A 176 3.19 -21.75 4.60
C ARG A 176 1.67 -21.66 4.50
N ALA A 177 1.17 -20.75 3.65
CA ALA A 177 -0.26 -20.44 3.57
C ALA A 177 -1.11 -21.64 3.15
N SER A 178 -0.66 -22.44 2.20
CA SER A 178 -1.41 -23.60 1.69
C SER A 178 -1.60 -24.72 2.71
N ASP A 179 -0.76 -24.82 3.75
CA ASP A 179 -0.91 -25.80 4.83
C ASP A 179 -2.08 -25.45 5.76
N HIS A 180 -2.61 -24.22 5.67
CA HIS A 180 -3.67 -23.68 6.53
C HIS A 180 -4.94 -23.30 5.77
N PHE A 181 -5.14 -23.87 4.56
CA PHE A 181 -6.24 -23.52 3.67
C PHE A 181 -7.61 -23.55 4.34
N ASP A 182 -7.88 -24.60 5.15
CA ASP A 182 -9.17 -24.74 5.86
C ASP A 182 -9.40 -23.70 6.97
N GLU A 183 -8.33 -23.07 7.46
CA GLU A 183 -8.40 -22.05 8.51
C GLU A 183 -8.69 -20.64 7.93
N LEU A 184 -8.54 -20.46 6.62
CA LEU A 184 -8.66 -19.16 5.93
C LEU A 184 -10.10 -18.71 5.71
N GLY A 185 -11.10 -19.58 5.95
CA GLY A 185 -12.51 -19.22 5.97
C GLY A 185 -13.15 -18.98 4.61
N PHE A 186 -12.61 -19.55 3.54
CA PHE A 186 -13.25 -19.50 2.23
C PHE A 186 -14.54 -20.32 2.20
N ASP A 187 -15.60 -19.71 1.68
CA ASP A 187 -16.83 -20.42 1.37
C ASP A 187 -16.71 -21.26 0.10
N GLU A 188 -17.72 -22.08 -0.22
CA GLU A 188 -17.70 -22.96 -1.39
C GLU A 188 -17.60 -22.20 -2.72
N ALA A 189 -18.15 -21.00 -2.82
CA ALA A 189 -18.05 -20.18 -4.03
C ALA A 189 -16.61 -19.68 -4.22
N ALA A 190 -15.98 -19.24 -3.15
CA ALA A 190 -14.58 -18.81 -3.13
C ALA A 190 -13.63 -19.98 -3.45
N LYS A 191 -13.81 -21.15 -2.80
CA LYS A 191 -13.03 -22.37 -3.10
C LYS A 191 -13.16 -22.76 -4.57
N ASN A 192 -14.36 -22.74 -5.13
CA ASN A 192 -14.59 -23.03 -6.55
C ASN A 192 -13.95 -22.02 -7.49
N ALA A 193 -13.92 -20.74 -7.13
CA ALA A 193 -13.25 -19.71 -7.92
C ALA A 193 -11.72 -19.91 -7.90
N LEU A 194 -11.14 -20.15 -6.72
CA LEU A 194 -9.74 -20.50 -6.51
C LEU A 194 -9.32 -21.73 -7.29
N PHE A 195 -10.10 -22.82 -7.23
CA PHE A 195 -9.79 -24.05 -7.92
C PHE A 195 -9.64 -23.85 -9.43
N ARG A 196 -10.52 -23.04 -10.04
CA ARG A 196 -10.46 -22.74 -11.46
C ARG A 196 -9.38 -21.72 -11.82
N ASN A 197 -9.19 -20.71 -10.97
CA ASN A 197 -8.31 -19.55 -11.24
C ASN A 197 -7.61 -19.08 -9.96
N PRO A 198 -6.56 -19.79 -9.51
CA PRO A 198 -5.75 -19.32 -8.40
C PRO A 198 -4.92 -18.12 -8.86
N GLY A 199 -5.16 -16.96 -8.27
CA GLY A 199 -4.43 -15.73 -8.58
C GLY A 199 -4.97 -14.94 -9.76
N LEU A 200 -4.38 -13.75 -9.97
CA LEU A 200 -4.93 -12.68 -10.79
C LEU A 200 -4.37 -12.61 -12.21
N HIS A 201 -3.22 -13.19 -12.50
CA HIS A 201 -2.46 -12.85 -13.70
C HIS A 201 -1.96 -14.08 -14.45
N GLY A 202 -2.64 -14.44 -15.50
CA GLY A 202 -2.21 -15.23 -16.64
C GLY A 202 -1.07 -16.25 -16.40
N GLU A 203 0.08 -16.04 -17.02
CA GLU A 203 1.24 -16.94 -16.89
C GLU A 203 1.96 -16.86 -15.53
N ALA A 204 1.81 -15.76 -14.79
CA ALA A 204 2.19 -15.63 -13.39
C ALA A 204 1.09 -16.13 -12.46
N GLY A 205 0.08 -16.81 -13.01
CA GLY A 205 -1.03 -17.36 -12.26
C GLY A 205 -0.60 -18.34 -11.20
N GLY A 206 -1.39 -18.35 -10.11
CA GLY A 206 -1.11 -19.19 -8.96
C GLY A 206 -0.76 -18.41 -7.69
N ASP A 207 -0.60 -17.12 -7.78
CA ASP A 207 -0.42 -16.20 -6.65
C ASP A 207 -1.77 -15.93 -5.97
N TRP A 208 -2.24 -16.89 -5.20
CA TRP A 208 -3.61 -16.97 -4.74
C TRP A 208 -3.92 -16.18 -3.48
N MET A 209 -2.98 -16.05 -2.57
CA MET A 209 -3.10 -15.26 -1.35
C MET A 209 -2.58 -13.83 -1.56
N HIS A 210 -1.38 -13.71 -2.10
CA HIS A 210 -0.66 -12.47 -2.23
C HIS A 210 -0.51 -11.75 -0.89
N ILE A 211 0.12 -12.44 0.07
CA ILE A 211 0.49 -11.80 1.33
C ILE A 211 1.49 -10.70 0.99
N ASN A 212 1.17 -9.47 1.36
CA ASN A 212 2.05 -8.34 1.03
C ASN A 212 2.61 -7.63 2.26
N ASN A 213 2.18 -8.04 3.43
CA ASN A 213 2.72 -7.55 4.69
C ASN A 213 2.56 -8.59 5.80
N PHE A 214 3.51 -8.60 6.70
CA PHE A 214 3.43 -9.27 7.98
C PHE A 214 4.27 -8.55 9.03
N SER A 215 3.96 -8.76 10.30
CA SER A 215 4.77 -8.29 11.42
C SER A 215 4.49 -9.11 12.68
N THR A 216 5.41 -9.11 13.64
CA THR A 216 5.09 -9.58 14.98
C THR A 216 4.18 -8.58 15.68
N LEU A 217 3.36 -9.03 16.63
CA LEU A 217 2.46 -8.14 17.36
C LEU A 217 3.20 -7.26 18.38
N GLY A 218 4.29 -7.78 18.97
CA GLY A 218 5.01 -7.11 20.05
C GLY A 218 4.19 -7.01 21.34
N GLU A 219 4.78 -6.41 22.37
CA GLU A 219 4.09 -6.13 23.62
C GLU A 219 2.83 -5.29 23.36
N ASN A 220 1.69 -5.71 23.94
CA ASN A 220 0.42 -5.03 23.72
C ASN A 220 -0.58 -5.25 24.86
N LYS A 221 -1.50 -4.30 24.99
CA LYS A 221 -2.54 -4.27 26.03
C LYS A 221 -3.49 -5.48 26.05
N TRP A 222 -3.68 -6.13 24.90
CA TRP A 222 -4.60 -7.26 24.77
C TRP A 222 -4.04 -8.54 25.40
N TYR A 223 -2.77 -8.82 25.13
CA TYR A 223 -2.06 -9.92 25.77
C TYR A 223 -1.92 -9.69 27.28
N ASP A 224 -1.60 -8.46 27.69
CA ASP A 224 -1.53 -8.06 29.10
C ASP A 224 -2.89 -8.25 29.82
N ALA A 225 -4.01 -8.09 29.09
CA ALA A 225 -5.36 -8.36 29.57
C ALA A 225 -5.75 -9.86 29.54
N GLY A 226 -4.87 -10.75 29.08
CA GLY A 226 -5.05 -12.19 29.07
C GLY A 226 -5.53 -12.81 27.76
N ASP A 227 -5.69 -12.03 26.69
CA ASP A 227 -6.08 -12.55 25.39
C ASP A 227 -4.87 -13.13 24.65
N LYS A 228 -4.76 -14.46 24.66
CA LYS A 228 -3.60 -15.18 24.09
C LYS A 228 -3.48 -15.09 22.58
N ARG A 229 -4.55 -14.73 21.86
CA ARG A 229 -4.49 -14.51 20.42
C ARG A 229 -3.48 -13.43 20.06
N PHE A 230 -3.26 -12.48 20.97
CA PHE A 230 -2.35 -11.34 20.79
C PHE A 230 -1.00 -11.53 21.46
N HIS A 231 -0.52 -12.77 21.58
CA HIS A 231 0.84 -13.03 22.11
C HIS A 231 1.88 -12.23 21.32
N PRO A 232 2.87 -11.59 21.99
CA PRO A 232 3.84 -10.72 21.33
C PRO A 232 4.58 -11.31 20.13
N ASP A 233 4.88 -12.60 20.17
CA ASP A 233 5.57 -13.31 19.09
C ASP A 233 4.65 -13.76 17.95
N ASN A 234 3.33 -13.68 18.13
CA ASN A 234 2.39 -14.02 17.06
C ASN A 234 2.56 -13.07 15.88
N ILE A 235 2.28 -13.59 14.69
CA ILE A 235 2.52 -12.89 13.44
C ILE A 235 1.17 -12.46 12.86
N ILE A 236 0.98 -11.16 12.68
CA ILE A 236 -0.14 -10.61 11.92
C ILE A 236 0.25 -10.48 10.46
N PHE A 237 -0.66 -10.80 9.55
CA PHE A 237 -0.46 -10.68 8.11
C PHE A 237 -1.72 -10.17 7.41
N ASP A 238 -1.55 -9.63 6.21
CA ASP A 238 -2.64 -9.37 5.28
C ASP A 238 -2.41 -10.09 3.94
N ALA A 239 -3.51 -10.57 3.34
CA ALA A 239 -3.49 -11.26 2.07
C ALA A 239 -4.40 -10.52 1.08
N ARG A 240 -3.77 -9.83 0.14
CA ARG A 240 -4.41 -8.90 -0.80
C ARG A 240 -5.46 -9.57 -1.69
N ASN A 241 -5.07 -10.69 -2.34
CA ASN A 241 -5.93 -11.33 -3.32
C ASN A 241 -7.16 -12.00 -2.71
N SER A 242 -7.08 -12.36 -1.45
CA SER A 242 -8.15 -13.04 -0.71
C SER A 242 -8.92 -12.13 0.25
N ASN A 243 -8.50 -10.86 0.43
CA ASN A 243 -9.09 -9.92 1.39
C ASN A 243 -9.11 -10.48 2.83
N ILE A 244 -8.02 -11.11 3.24
CA ILE A 244 -7.89 -11.71 4.58
C ILE A 244 -6.89 -10.90 5.40
N LEU A 245 -7.25 -10.65 6.66
CA LEU A 245 -6.40 -10.20 7.73
C LEU A 245 -6.33 -11.34 8.75
N GLY A 246 -5.12 -11.76 9.14
CA GLY A 246 -4.97 -12.92 10.02
C GLY A 246 -3.86 -12.77 11.04
N ILE A 247 -3.97 -13.52 12.15
CA ILE A 247 -2.90 -13.68 13.15
C ILE A 247 -2.57 -15.15 13.27
N ILE A 248 -1.30 -15.47 13.05
CA ILE A 248 -0.70 -16.78 13.21
C ILE A 248 -0.17 -16.90 14.64
N GLU A 249 -0.60 -17.91 15.37
CA GLU A 249 0.07 -18.31 16.61
C GLU A 249 1.40 -18.97 16.26
N LYS A 250 2.50 -18.26 16.48
CA LYS A 250 3.84 -18.69 16.01
C LYS A 250 4.24 -20.07 16.54
N SER A 251 3.83 -20.42 17.75
CA SER A 251 4.18 -21.68 18.40
C SER A 251 3.51 -22.91 17.78
N THR A 252 2.33 -22.76 17.17
CA THR A 252 1.53 -23.85 16.60
C THR A 252 1.35 -23.77 15.09
N GLY A 253 1.60 -22.61 14.50
CA GLY A 253 1.30 -22.27 13.10
C GLY A 253 -0.18 -21.98 12.83
N LYS A 254 -1.09 -22.12 13.79
CA LYS A 254 -2.53 -21.96 13.58
C LYS A 254 -2.93 -20.49 13.43
N ILE A 255 -3.94 -20.25 12.61
CA ILE A 255 -4.59 -18.94 12.52
C ILE A 255 -5.56 -18.79 13.69
N VAL A 256 -5.24 -17.90 14.66
CA VAL A 256 -6.00 -17.73 15.91
C VAL A 256 -6.91 -16.52 15.91
N TRP A 257 -6.79 -15.65 14.91
CA TRP A 257 -7.66 -14.50 14.68
C TRP A 257 -7.73 -14.21 13.18
N ARG A 258 -8.92 -13.86 12.68
CA ARG A 258 -9.14 -13.58 11.26
C ARG A 258 -10.30 -12.60 11.05
N VAL A 259 -10.14 -11.69 10.09
CA VAL A 259 -11.19 -10.87 9.50
C VAL A 259 -11.14 -11.06 7.96
N GLY A 260 -12.30 -11.22 7.34
CA GLY A 260 -12.39 -11.62 5.94
C GLY A 260 -12.23 -13.17 5.78
N PRO A 261 -12.32 -13.71 4.58
CA PRO A 261 -12.61 -13.04 3.30
C PRO A 261 -14.04 -12.51 3.17
N ASN A 262 -14.98 -12.99 3.99
CA ASN A 262 -16.37 -12.57 3.99
C ASN A 262 -16.63 -11.57 5.14
N PHE A 263 -16.74 -10.30 4.83
CA PHE A 263 -17.02 -9.25 5.82
C PHE A 263 -18.49 -9.18 6.27
N ASN A 264 -19.35 -10.06 5.76
CA ASN A 264 -20.74 -10.19 6.19
C ASN A 264 -20.96 -11.25 7.27
N GLU A 265 -19.90 -11.89 7.78
CA GLU A 265 -19.99 -12.95 8.79
C GLU A 265 -20.57 -12.49 10.14
N SER A 266 -20.37 -11.24 10.51
CA SER A 266 -20.87 -10.67 11.77
C SER A 266 -21.30 -9.22 11.61
N GLU A 267 -22.10 -8.72 12.55
CA GLU A 267 -22.48 -7.30 12.57
C GLU A 267 -21.28 -6.38 12.80
N ALA A 268 -20.27 -6.84 13.54
CA ALA A 268 -19.03 -6.08 13.76
C ALA A 268 -18.23 -5.94 12.46
N THR A 269 -18.03 -7.01 11.70
CA THR A 269 -17.32 -6.97 10.42
C THR A 269 -18.10 -6.25 9.32
N LYS A 270 -19.44 -6.36 9.31
CA LYS A 270 -20.29 -5.53 8.43
C LYS A 270 -20.12 -4.04 8.69
N LYS A 271 -20.07 -3.65 9.97
CA LYS A 271 -19.88 -2.25 10.39
C LYS A 271 -18.48 -1.73 10.05
N LEU A 272 -17.44 -2.56 10.21
CA LEU A 272 -16.08 -2.25 9.75
C LEU A 272 -16.05 -1.99 8.23
N GLY A 273 -16.88 -2.70 7.48
CA GLY A 273 -16.98 -2.64 6.04
C GLY A 273 -15.85 -3.44 5.36
N TRP A 274 -16.04 -3.73 4.09
CA TRP A 274 -15.10 -4.50 3.31
C TRP A 274 -13.75 -3.80 3.21
N ILE A 275 -12.69 -4.52 3.63
CA ILE A 275 -11.30 -4.16 3.39
C ILE A 275 -10.86 -4.92 2.14
N ILE A 276 -10.43 -4.20 1.11
CA ILE A 276 -10.28 -4.76 -0.23
C ILE A 276 -8.88 -4.48 -0.78
N GLY A 277 -8.16 -5.55 -1.13
CA GLY A 277 -6.85 -5.43 -1.76
C GLY A 277 -5.81 -4.69 -0.91
N GLN A 278 -5.94 -4.80 0.40
CA GLN A 278 -5.24 -4.04 1.43
C GLN A 278 -3.72 -4.27 1.45
N HIS A 279 -3.01 -3.35 2.12
CA HIS A 279 -1.57 -3.39 2.36
C HIS A 279 -1.22 -2.89 3.76
N HIS A 280 -0.08 -3.35 4.26
CA HIS A 280 0.60 -2.85 5.45
C HIS A 280 -0.25 -2.93 6.74
N LEU A 281 -0.96 -4.05 6.94
CA LEU A 281 -1.64 -4.34 8.20
C LEU A 281 -0.63 -4.59 9.30
N HIS A 282 -0.76 -3.88 10.41
CA HIS A 282 0.04 -4.14 11.61
C HIS A 282 -0.67 -3.65 12.87
N MET A 283 -0.23 -4.13 14.02
CA MET A 283 -0.65 -3.57 15.31
C MET A 283 0.22 -2.35 15.62
N ILE A 284 -0.41 -1.23 15.98
CA ILE A 284 0.31 -0.04 16.42
C ILE A 284 1.12 -0.38 17.66
N PRO A 285 2.47 -0.24 17.63
CA PRO A 285 3.34 -0.62 18.72
C PRO A 285 3.05 0.13 20.02
N LYS A 286 3.35 -0.54 21.13
CA LYS A 286 3.33 0.06 22.47
C LYS A 286 4.22 1.29 22.54
N GLY A 287 3.72 2.36 23.13
CA GLY A 287 4.39 3.66 23.20
C GLY A 287 4.04 4.63 22.08
N LEU A 288 3.26 4.21 21.09
CA LEU A 288 2.70 5.11 20.08
C LEU A 288 1.22 5.42 20.36
N PRO A 289 0.73 6.61 20.01
CA PRO A 289 -0.69 6.92 20.09
C PRO A 289 -1.55 5.93 19.29
N GLY A 290 -2.57 5.35 19.94
CA GLY A 290 -3.39 4.28 19.36
C GLY A 290 -2.83 2.87 19.56
N GLU A 291 -1.83 2.68 20.44
CA GLU A 291 -1.21 1.39 20.72
C GLU A 291 -2.21 0.26 20.90
N GLY A 292 -1.92 -0.88 20.28
CA GLY A 292 -2.75 -2.09 20.33
C GLY A 292 -3.92 -2.11 19.35
N ASP A 293 -4.28 -0.99 18.71
CA ASP A 293 -5.20 -1.02 17.58
C ASP A 293 -4.48 -1.50 16.32
N LEU A 294 -5.23 -1.99 15.35
CA LEU A 294 -4.70 -2.35 14.03
C LEU A 294 -4.75 -1.15 13.10
N LEU A 295 -3.69 -0.95 12.33
CA LEU A 295 -3.60 0.08 11.29
C LEU A 295 -3.40 -0.61 9.93
N VAL A 296 -4.16 -0.21 8.91
CA VAL A 296 -4.12 -0.80 7.57
C VAL A 296 -4.42 0.24 6.49
N PHE A 297 -3.74 0.13 5.36
CA PHE A 297 -4.11 0.83 4.14
C PHE A 297 -5.06 -0.06 3.33
N ASP A 298 -6.35 0.27 3.34
CA ASP A 298 -7.40 -0.39 2.59
C ASP A 298 -7.50 0.24 1.20
N ASN A 299 -6.86 -0.39 0.23
CA ASN A 299 -6.72 0.16 -1.13
C ASN A 299 -8.06 0.38 -1.82
N GLY A 300 -9.04 -0.49 -1.60
CA GLY A 300 -10.29 -0.46 -2.34
C GLY A 300 -10.17 -1.02 -3.75
N GLY A 301 -8.96 -1.31 -4.21
CA GLY A 301 -8.71 -1.94 -5.50
C GLY A 301 -9.36 -3.33 -5.62
N GLU A 302 -8.94 -4.09 -6.60
CA GLU A 302 -9.53 -5.40 -6.81
C GLU A 302 -8.99 -6.46 -5.85
N GLY A 303 -9.87 -7.34 -5.37
CA GLY A 303 -9.51 -8.48 -4.52
C GLY A 303 -10.70 -9.39 -4.25
N GLY A 304 -10.42 -10.52 -3.57
CA GLY A 304 -11.44 -11.47 -3.14
C GLY A 304 -11.84 -12.51 -4.19
N TYR A 305 -12.27 -13.64 -3.65
CA TYR A 305 -12.84 -14.77 -4.42
C TYR A 305 -14.29 -14.97 -3.99
N GLY A 306 -15.16 -15.39 -4.92
CA GLY A 306 -16.57 -15.61 -4.58
C GLY A 306 -17.43 -16.02 -5.75
N THR A 307 -18.74 -15.81 -5.62
CA THR A 307 -19.71 -16.06 -6.69
C THR A 307 -19.44 -15.10 -7.85
N PRO A 308 -19.43 -15.59 -9.11
CA PRO A 308 -19.35 -14.73 -10.28
C PRO A 308 -20.46 -13.67 -10.30
N ASN A 309 -20.11 -12.46 -10.69
CA ASN A 309 -21.03 -11.34 -10.82
C ASN A 309 -20.61 -10.46 -12.02
N PRO A 310 -21.39 -9.40 -12.40
CA PRO A 310 -21.05 -8.56 -13.56
C PRO A 310 -19.68 -7.89 -13.48
N ALA A 311 -19.17 -7.62 -12.28
CA ALA A 311 -17.84 -7.04 -12.09
C ALA A 311 -16.74 -8.12 -12.16
N SER A 312 -17.08 -9.39 -11.90
CA SER A 312 -16.15 -10.51 -11.92
C SER A 312 -16.84 -11.78 -12.45
N LEU A 313 -16.76 -11.99 -13.76
CA LEU A 313 -17.40 -13.15 -14.43
C LEU A 313 -16.78 -14.48 -13.99
N THR A 314 -15.55 -14.48 -13.48
CA THR A 314 -14.84 -15.68 -13.04
C THR A 314 -14.99 -15.96 -11.55
N GLY A 315 -15.46 -14.97 -10.78
CA GLY A 315 -15.49 -15.00 -9.32
C GLY A 315 -14.14 -14.67 -8.68
N VAL A 316 -13.13 -14.25 -9.47
CA VAL A 316 -11.83 -13.72 -9.01
C VAL A 316 -11.89 -12.20 -9.10
N ASN A 317 -11.30 -11.47 -8.15
CA ASN A 317 -11.49 -10.03 -7.99
C ASN A 317 -12.96 -9.65 -7.78
N ASN A 318 -13.60 -10.36 -6.86
CA ASN A 318 -15.03 -10.29 -6.64
C ASN A 318 -15.47 -9.03 -5.86
N ALA A 319 -14.54 -8.31 -5.28
CA ALA A 319 -14.77 -7.05 -4.56
C ALA A 319 -13.93 -5.92 -5.15
N HIS A 320 -14.53 -4.73 -5.23
CA HIS A 320 -13.89 -3.53 -5.76
C HIS A 320 -14.54 -2.28 -5.16
N ARG A 321 -13.73 -1.26 -4.94
CA ARG A 321 -14.12 0.10 -4.56
C ARG A 321 -13.16 1.08 -5.23
N ASP A 322 -13.63 2.24 -5.65
CA ASP A 322 -12.90 3.26 -6.40
C ASP A 322 -12.27 4.37 -5.54
N TYR A 323 -12.04 4.09 -4.26
CA TYR A 323 -11.31 4.95 -3.34
C TYR A 323 -10.62 4.13 -2.26
N SER A 324 -9.58 4.71 -1.65
CA SER A 324 -8.82 4.10 -0.56
C SER A 324 -9.27 4.64 0.80
N ARG A 325 -8.92 3.87 1.85
CA ARG A 325 -9.08 4.27 3.25
C ARG A 325 -7.80 3.90 4.02
N VAL A 326 -7.40 4.74 4.95
CA VAL A 326 -6.51 4.31 6.04
C VAL A 326 -7.38 4.08 7.26
N LEU A 327 -7.34 2.87 7.80
CA LEU A 327 -8.19 2.48 8.92
C LEU A 327 -7.35 2.14 10.14
N GLN A 328 -7.73 2.72 11.27
CA GLN A 328 -7.34 2.25 12.60
C GLN A 328 -8.56 1.65 13.27
N PHE A 329 -8.47 0.43 13.77
CA PHE A 329 -9.60 -0.22 14.41
C PHE A 329 -9.17 -1.14 15.55
N ASN A 330 -10.07 -1.35 16.48
CA ASN A 330 -9.89 -2.25 17.61
C ASN A 330 -9.95 -3.71 17.15
N PRO A 331 -8.91 -4.56 17.41
CA PRO A 331 -8.88 -5.93 16.92
C PRO A 331 -9.90 -6.88 17.59
N VAL A 332 -10.48 -6.47 18.73
CA VAL A 332 -11.45 -7.28 19.49
C VAL A 332 -12.89 -6.92 19.14
N THR A 333 -13.19 -5.62 19.05
CA THR A 333 -14.56 -5.14 18.79
C THR A 333 -14.81 -4.83 17.31
N HIS A 334 -13.75 -4.69 16.50
CA HIS A 334 -13.74 -4.23 15.12
C HIS A 334 -14.28 -2.80 14.93
N GLU A 335 -14.38 -2.02 16.00
CA GLU A 335 -14.76 -0.62 15.92
C GLU A 335 -13.63 0.22 15.33
N ILE A 336 -13.99 1.06 14.34
CA ILE A 336 -13.05 2.04 13.76
C ILE A 336 -12.81 3.13 14.80
N THR A 337 -11.56 3.30 15.20
CA THR A 337 -11.13 4.30 16.19
C THR A 337 -10.55 5.54 15.54
N TRP A 338 -10.08 5.44 14.31
CA TRP A 338 -9.67 6.54 13.45
C TRP A 338 -9.65 6.07 11.99
N GLN A 339 -9.89 6.99 11.06
CA GLN A 339 -9.78 6.73 9.63
C GLN A 339 -9.34 7.97 8.87
N TYR A 340 -8.79 7.76 7.67
CA TYR A 340 -8.58 8.80 6.67
C TYR A 340 -9.11 8.29 5.32
N THR A 341 -10.11 8.96 4.80
CA THR A 341 -10.81 8.62 3.55
C THR A 341 -10.91 9.87 2.68
N PRO A 342 -11.45 9.80 1.47
CA PRO A 342 -11.73 11.01 0.70
C PRO A 342 -12.56 12.06 1.46
N LEU A 343 -13.44 11.65 2.39
CA LEU A 343 -14.25 12.60 3.19
C LEU A 343 -13.38 13.40 4.15
N GLU A 344 -12.50 12.73 4.90
CA GLU A 344 -11.56 13.39 5.81
C GLU A 344 -10.54 14.25 5.05
N ALA A 345 -10.20 13.84 3.80
CA ALA A 345 -9.42 14.66 2.88
C ALA A 345 -10.19 15.87 2.30
N GLY A 346 -11.45 16.07 2.66
CA GLY A 346 -12.30 17.17 2.19
C GLY A 346 -12.92 16.96 0.81
N ASN A 347 -12.94 15.72 0.31
CA ASN A 347 -13.48 15.37 -1.00
C ASN A 347 -14.89 14.75 -0.89
N LEU A 348 -15.75 15.04 -1.84
CA LEU A 348 -17.09 14.45 -1.90
C LEU A 348 -17.03 13.06 -2.55
N LEU A 349 -17.55 12.04 -1.86
CA LEU A 349 -17.46 10.65 -2.35
C LEU A 349 -18.13 10.42 -3.71
N PHE A 350 -19.20 11.12 -4.04
CA PHE A 350 -19.91 10.91 -5.30
C PHE A 350 -19.28 11.62 -6.52
N THR A 351 -18.35 12.55 -6.31
CA THR A 351 -17.66 13.27 -7.40
C THR A 351 -16.14 13.14 -7.35
N ASP A 352 -15.57 13.01 -6.16
CA ASP A 352 -14.15 13.19 -5.93
C ASP A 352 -13.50 12.01 -5.18
N ALA A 353 -14.17 10.86 -5.09
CA ALA A 353 -13.70 9.71 -4.36
C ALA A 353 -12.29 9.26 -4.81
N SER A 354 -12.02 9.32 -6.10
CA SER A 354 -10.74 8.94 -6.71
C SER A 354 -9.57 9.88 -6.38
N LYS A 355 -9.81 11.02 -5.74
CA LYS A 355 -8.73 11.94 -5.32
C LYS A 355 -7.91 11.41 -4.14
N PHE A 356 -8.37 10.38 -3.45
CA PHE A 356 -7.59 9.60 -2.52
C PHE A 356 -7.77 8.11 -2.88
N TYR A 357 -6.97 7.65 -3.84
CA TYR A 357 -7.08 6.30 -4.38
C TYR A 357 -5.75 5.74 -4.85
N SER A 358 -5.30 4.68 -4.20
CA SER A 358 -4.22 3.83 -4.65
C SER A 358 -4.70 2.39 -4.68
N SER A 359 -4.98 1.86 -5.86
CA SER A 359 -5.59 0.54 -6.05
C SER A 359 -4.69 -0.64 -5.63
N TYR A 360 -3.41 -0.38 -5.40
CA TYR A 360 -2.39 -1.36 -5.02
C TYR A 360 -1.25 -0.68 -4.27
N ILE A 361 -0.31 -1.44 -3.67
CA ILE A 361 0.80 -0.93 -2.85
C ILE A 361 0.32 -0.04 -1.70
N SER A 362 1.14 0.90 -1.19
CA SER A 362 0.76 1.85 -0.14
C SER A 362 1.03 1.39 1.28
N SER A 363 0.97 2.33 2.21
CA SER A 363 1.20 2.06 3.63
C SER A 363 0.71 3.19 4.52
N ALA A 364 0.63 2.91 5.82
CA ALA A 364 0.44 3.93 6.84
C ALA A 364 1.39 3.63 8.01
N GLN A 365 2.03 4.66 8.54
CA GLN A 365 2.91 4.59 9.71
C GLN A 365 2.39 5.54 10.78
N ARG A 366 2.15 5.04 12.00
CA ARG A 366 1.87 5.89 13.14
C ARG A 366 3.17 6.52 13.64
N LEU A 367 3.18 7.85 13.77
CA LEU A 367 4.32 8.63 14.22
C LEU A 367 4.23 8.94 15.73
N PRO A 368 5.37 9.20 16.41
CA PRO A 368 5.39 9.46 17.86
C PRO A 368 4.57 10.66 18.32
N ASN A 369 4.38 11.67 17.48
CA ASN A 369 3.55 12.84 17.78
C ASN A 369 2.04 12.59 17.58
N GLY A 370 1.63 11.38 17.19
CA GLY A 370 0.24 10.99 16.95
C GLY A 370 -0.20 11.13 15.49
N ASN A 371 0.56 11.80 14.66
CA ASN A 371 0.27 11.90 13.24
C ASN A 371 0.41 10.53 12.55
N THR A 372 -0.14 10.43 11.35
CA THR A 372 0.02 9.26 10.49
C THR A 372 0.70 9.66 9.19
N LEU A 373 1.85 9.05 8.89
CA LEU A 373 2.45 9.15 7.56
C LEU A 373 1.74 8.15 6.65
N ILE A 374 1.12 8.63 5.61
CA ILE A 374 0.38 7.85 4.61
C ILE A 374 1.20 7.84 3.32
N THR A 375 1.42 6.67 2.76
CA THR A 375 1.93 6.49 1.40
C THR A 375 0.76 6.15 0.50
N GLU A 376 0.28 7.08 -0.31
CA GLU A 376 -0.61 6.83 -1.44
C GLU A 376 0.26 6.46 -2.64
N GLY A 377 0.58 5.17 -2.73
CA GLY A 377 1.76 4.70 -3.45
C GLY A 377 1.66 4.79 -4.96
N SER A 378 0.49 4.54 -5.57
CA SER A 378 0.31 4.51 -7.03
C SER A 378 0.70 5.83 -7.70
N ASP A 379 0.46 6.93 -7.01
CA ASP A 379 0.71 8.30 -7.49
C ASP A 379 1.99 8.91 -6.91
N GLY A 380 2.75 8.13 -6.12
CA GLY A 380 3.98 8.60 -5.50
C GLY A 380 3.76 9.73 -4.50
N HIS A 381 2.63 9.72 -3.82
CA HIS A 381 2.14 10.76 -2.94
C HIS A 381 2.29 10.36 -1.49
N LEU A 382 2.96 11.17 -0.70
CA LEU A 382 3.14 10.99 0.74
C LEU A 382 2.45 12.11 1.49
N LEU A 383 1.68 11.74 2.51
CA LEU A 383 0.97 12.67 3.39
C LEU A 383 1.32 12.40 4.84
N GLU A 384 1.62 13.42 5.62
CA GLU A 384 1.56 13.35 7.07
C GLU A 384 0.30 14.08 7.55
N VAL A 385 -0.58 13.34 8.22
CA VAL A 385 -1.90 13.79 8.62
C VAL A 385 -2.01 13.76 10.14
N THR A 386 -2.55 14.83 10.74
CA THR A 386 -2.82 14.88 12.18
C THR A 386 -3.98 13.98 12.56
N PRO A 387 -4.18 13.67 13.88
CA PRO A 387 -5.39 12.98 14.34
C PRO A 387 -6.69 13.66 13.89
N ASP A 388 -6.68 14.98 13.72
CA ASP A 388 -7.84 15.79 13.29
C ASP A 388 -7.90 15.96 11.75
N HIS A 389 -7.14 15.15 10.99
CA HIS A 389 -7.12 15.08 9.53
C HIS A 389 -6.49 16.28 8.80
N GLU A 390 -5.75 17.16 9.50
CA GLU A 390 -5.00 18.24 8.84
C GLU A 390 -3.75 17.66 8.16
N ILE A 391 -3.53 17.94 6.87
CA ILE A 391 -2.29 17.63 6.18
C ILE A 391 -1.22 18.63 6.64
N VAL A 392 -0.18 18.16 7.30
CA VAL A 392 0.90 19.00 7.86
C VAL A 392 2.23 18.81 7.12
N TRP A 393 2.33 17.78 6.30
CA TRP A 393 3.43 17.57 5.36
C TRP A 393 2.90 16.79 4.15
N GLU A 394 3.27 17.25 2.97
CA GLU A 394 2.91 16.62 1.71
C GLU A 394 4.12 16.57 0.79
N PHE A 395 4.34 15.42 0.16
CA PHE A 395 5.41 15.23 -0.81
C PHE A 395 4.89 14.45 -2.01
N VAL A 396 5.17 14.95 -3.20
CA VAL A 396 4.89 14.26 -4.46
C VAL A 396 6.22 13.87 -5.11
N ASN A 397 6.39 12.57 -5.34
CA ASN A 397 7.63 12.01 -5.87
C ASN A 397 7.96 12.56 -7.27
N PRO A 398 9.09 13.29 -7.43
CA PRO A 398 9.48 13.85 -8.72
C PRO A 398 10.20 12.84 -9.64
N TYR A 399 10.47 11.61 -9.18
CA TYR A 399 11.30 10.64 -9.88
C TYR A 399 10.45 9.63 -10.64
N PHE A 400 10.35 9.83 -11.95
CA PHE A 400 9.58 8.97 -12.82
C PHE A 400 10.46 7.85 -13.41
N LYS A 401 9.94 6.63 -13.40
CA LYS A 401 10.51 5.46 -14.05
C LYS A 401 9.63 5.04 -15.23
N ASN A 402 10.27 4.69 -16.36
CA ASN A 402 9.56 4.03 -17.45
C ASN A 402 9.14 2.62 -17.01
N PHE A 403 7.85 2.33 -17.06
CA PHE A 403 7.29 1.03 -16.73
C PHE A 403 6.94 0.29 -18.01
N ALA A 404 7.59 -0.86 -18.23
CA ALA A 404 7.38 -1.73 -19.40
C ALA A 404 7.45 -1.02 -20.77
N GLY A 405 8.13 0.14 -20.85
CA GLY A 405 8.25 0.93 -22.07
C GLY A 405 6.98 1.67 -22.52
N THR A 406 5.90 1.59 -21.76
CA THR A 406 4.58 2.10 -22.17
C THR A 406 4.15 3.37 -21.44
N PHE A 407 4.56 3.55 -20.20
CA PHE A 407 4.21 4.75 -19.43
C PHE A 407 5.27 5.07 -18.36
N LYS A 408 5.22 6.31 -17.88
CA LYS A 408 6.06 6.76 -16.76
C LYS A 408 5.26 6.70 -15.48
N SER A 409 5.85 6.16 -14.41
CA SER A 409 5.26 6.14 -13.09
C SER A 409 6.28 6.64 -12.07
N ASN A 410 5.80 7.39 -11.09
CA ASN A 410 6.55 7.86 -9.92
C ASN A 410 6.14 7.10 -8.66
N MET A 411 5.52 5.93 -8.78
CA MET A 411 5.01 5.17 -7.66
C MET A 411 6.05 4.94 -6.56
N ILE A 412 5.57 4.89 -5.32
CA ILE A 412 6.33 4.53 -4.13
C ILE A 412 5.66 3.31 -3.51
N TYR A 413 6.43 2.22 -3.33
CA TYR A 413 5.87 1.02 -2.70
C TYR A 413 5.43 1.29 -1.26
N ARG A 414 6.36 1.73 -0.41
CA ARG A 414 6.16 2.22 0.97
C ARG A 414 7.22 3.22 1.32
N ALA A 415 6.88 4.18 2.17
CA ALA A 415 7.81 5.14 2.77
C ALA A 415 7.78 5.02 4.29
N TYR A 416 8.94 5.27 4.91
CA TYR A 416 9.08 5.23 6.37
C TYR A 416 9.79 6.49 6.88
N ARG A 417 9.23 7.10 7.91
CA ARG A 417 9.82 8.21 8.65
C ARG A 417 10.60 7.69 9.85
N VAL A 418 11.86 8.15 9.99
CA VAL A 418 12.72 7.85 11.12
C VAL A 418 13.27 9.11 11.74
N PRO A 419 13.57 9.13 13.06
CA PRO A 419 14.14 10.29 13.70
C PRO A 419 15.57 10.56 13.20
N TYR A 420 16.01 11.80 13.31
CA TYR A 420 17.35 12.20 12.86
C TYR A 420 18.48 11.42 13.55
N GLU A 421 18.27 11.01 14.78
CA GLU A 421 19.25 10.29 15.60
C GLU A 421 19.59 8.89 15.06
N TRP A 422 18.72 8.32 14.22
CA TRP A 422 19.01 7.05 13.55
C TRP A 422 20.09 7.18 12.47
N ILE A 423 20.40 8.41 12.04
CA ILE A 423 21.35 8.71 10.96
C ILE A 423 22.48 9.60 11.52
N PRO A 424 23.37 9.05 12.34
CA PRO A 424 24.43 9.83 13.00
C PRO A 424 25.46 10.41 12.01
N GLN A 425 25.48 9.95 10.77
CA GLN A 425 26.34 10.45 9.70
C GLN A 425 25.92 11.83 9.19
N LEU A 426 24.68 12.24 9.42
CA LEU A 426 24.16 13.51 8.97
C LEU A 426 23.97 14.48 10.15
N LYS A 427 24.16 15.75 9.86
CA LYS A 427 23.72 16.81 10.77
C LYS A 427 22.23 17.03 10.58
N LYS A 428 21.53 17.34 11.68
CA LYS A 428 20.12 17.76 11.59
C LYS A 428 19.99 18.91 10.60
N PRO A 429 19.12 18.77 9.57
CA PRO A 429 18.92 19.83 8.57
C PRO A 429 18.20 21.04 9.18
N VAL A 430 18.34 22.18 8.52
CA VAL A 430 17.52 23.36 8.84
C VAL A 430 16.17 23.17 8.17
N GLU A 431 15.12 23.09 8.98
CA GLU A 431 13.75 22.91 8.52
C GLU A 431 13.08 24.26 8.25
N THR A 432 12.47 24.37 7.07
CA THR A 432 11.74 25.57 6.64
C THR A 432 10.31 25.20 6.29
N SER A 433 9.32 25.82 6.93
CA SER A 433 7.91 25.62 6.60
C SER A 433 7.62 26.01 5.15
N ILE A 434 6.71 25.26 4.53
CA ILE A 434 6.25 25.49 3.16
C ILE A 434 4.73 25.59 3.21
N GLU A 435 4.23 26.78 2.88
CA GLU A 435 2.80 27.04 2.83
C GLU A 435 2.18 26.39 1.58
N PRO A 436 0.96 25.87 1.68
CA PRO A 436 0.22 25.38 0.52
C PRO A 436 0.13 26.46 -0.56
N ILE A 437 0.18 26.05 -1.83
CA ILE A 437 0.01 26.96 -2.95
C ILE A 437 -1.40 27.54 -2.90
N ASP A 438 -1.49 28.86 -2.82
CA ASP A 438 -2.77 29.57 -2.93
C ASP A 438 -3.24 29.55 -4.41
N ILE A 439 -4.04 28.54 -4.74
CA ILE A 439 -4.57 28.36 -6.09
C ILE A 439 -5.48 29.51 -6.54
N THR A 440 -6.00 30.33 -5.61
CA THR A 440 -6.81 31.49 -5.97
C THR A 440 -5.96 32.61 -6.58
N LYS A 441 -4.66 32.61 -6.29
CA LYS A 441 -3.68 33.56 -6.84
C LYS A 441 -2.86 32.98 -7.99
N PHE A 442 -3.03 31.69 -8.29
CA PHE A 442 -2.29 31.04 -9.38
C PHE A 442 -2.71 31.65 -10.73
N ARG A 443 -1.73 32.04 -11.54
CA ARG A 443 -1.91 32.56 -12.88
C ARG A 443 -1.02 31.83 -13.87
N VAL A 444 -1.57 31.40 -14.97
CA VAL A 444 -0.78 30.94 -16.11
C VAL A 444 -0.14 32.15 -16.75
N SER A 445 1.14 32.06 -17.14
CA SER A 445 1.83 33.14 -17.84
C SER A 445 1.02 33.59 -19.07
N GLY A 446 0.72 34.88 -19.16
CA GLY A 446 -0.12 35.46 -20.21
C GLY A 446 -1.64 35.33 -20.00
N ALA A 447 -2.09 34.68 -18.93
CA ALA A 447 -3.51 34.68 -18.59
C ALA A 447 -3.97 36.07 -18.08
N SER A 448 -5.21 36.40 -18.40
CA SER A 448 -5.85 37.63 -17.88
C SER A 448 -5.86 37.62 -16.35
N ILE A 449 -5.60 38.77 -15.73
CA ILE A 449 -5.67 38.97 -14.28
C ILE A 449 -7.11 38.93 -13.73
N GLY A 450 -8.09 38.69 -14.57
CA GLY A 450 -9.48 38.50 -14.13
C GLY A 450 -10.24 39.75 -13.74
N GLU A 451 -9.61 40.91 -13.72
CA GLU A 451 -10.34 42.16 -13.74
C GLU A 451 -10.81 42.34 -15.18
N GLY A 452 -12.06 42.05 -15.41
CA GLY A 452 -12.64 42.14 -16.72
C GLY A 452 -12.58 43.60 -17.19
N THR A 453 -11.65 43.91 -18.08
CA THR A 453 -11.64 45.13 -18.87
C THR A 453 -12.46 44.92 -20.15
N GLY A 454 -13.01 43.73 -20.34
CA GLY A 454 -13.89 43.42 -21.44
C GLY A 454 -15.30 43.91 -21.16
N LEU A 455 -15.91 44.56 -22.15
CA LEU A 455 -17.35 44.79 -22.19
C LEU A 455 -18.04 43.45 -22.13
N VAL A 456 -18.59 43.09 -20.97
CA VAL A 456 -19.56 42.01 -20.86
C VAL A 456 -20.90 42.57 -21.35
N THR A 457 -21.35 42.19 -22.53
CA THR A 457 -22.68 42.49 -22.95
C THR A 457 -23.61 41.49 -22.27
N ALA A 458 -24.31 41.96 -21.24
CA ALA A 458 -25.38 41.16 -20.65
C ALA A 458 -26.58 41.15 -21.60
N VAL A 459 -27.14 40.00 -21.85
CA VAL A 459 -28.44 39.87 -22.51
C VAL A 459 -29.51 39.91 -21.43
N ASP A 460 -30.20 41.05 -21.37
CA ASP A 460 -31.34 41.22 -20.46
C ASP A 460 -32.57 40.47 -21.02
N GLY A 461 -32.86 39.33 -20.41
CA GLY A 461 -34.01 38.52 -20.71
C GLY A 461 -33.85 37.61 -21.93
N ILE A 462 -33.86 36.34 -21.68
CA ILE A 462 -34.00 35.32 -22.73
C ILE A 462 -35.47 35.11 -22.99
N ASP A 463 -35.90 35.51 -24.17
CA ASP A 463 -37.26 35.20 -24.67
C ASP A 463 -37.26 33.82 -25.35
N PRO A 464 -37.77 32.79 -24.70
CA PRO A 464 -37.75 31.43 -25.26
C PRO A 464 -38.50 31.30 -26.58
N THR A 465 -39.37 32.31 -26.92
CA THR A 465 -40.13 32.32 -28.20
C THR A 465 -39.33 32.90 -29.34
N LYS A 466 -38.15 33.48 -29.11
CA LYS A 466 -37.29 34.13 -30.11
C LYS A 466 -35.95 33.39 -30.33
N GLY A 467 -35.76 32.26 -29.72
CA GLY A 467 -34.60 31.42 -30.00
C GLY A 467 -34.59 30.94 -31.45
N VAL A 468 -33.38 30.95 -32.07
CA VAL A 468 -33.21 30.15 -33.29
C VAL A 468 -33.47 28.71 -32.87
N PRO A 469 -34.38 27.98 -33.53
CA PRO A 469 -34.54 26.57 -33.23
C PRO A 469 -33.17 25.94 -33.40
N LEU A 470 -32.70 25.23 -32.41
CA LEU A 470 -31.60 24.29 -32.61
C LEU A 470 -32.05 23.40 -33.75
N THR A 471 -31.51 23.64 -34.94
CA THR A 471 -31.87 22.89 -36.13
C THR A 471 -31.34 21.48 -36.00
N GLY A 472 -31.96 20.70 -35.18
CA GLY A 472 -32.13 19.31 -35.45
C GLY A 472 -33.22 19.23 -36.49
N SER A 473 -32.91 18.77 -37.67
CA SER A 473 -33.90 18.36 -38.66
C SER A 473 -34.62 17.14 -38.13
N GLY A 474 -35.50 17.33 -37.20
CA GLY A 474 -36.38 16.30 -36.68
C GLY A 474 -37.80 16.69 -37.03
N ASN A 475 -38.50 15.85 -37.71
CA ASN A 475 -39.95 15.91 -37.78
C ASN A 475 -40.50 16.00 -36.36
N GLU A 476 -41.43 16.92 -36.17
CA GLU A 476 -42.28 16.95 -34.99
C GLU A 476 -43.05 15.63 -34.94
N GLU A 477 -42.57 14.68 -34.16
CA GLU A 477 -43.36 13.64 -33.52
C GLU A 477 -42.92 13.58 -32.05
N ASP A 478 -43.94 13.76 -31.22
CA ASP A 478 -43.86 13.71 -29.75
C ASP A 478 -43.00 12.58 -29.25
N ASP A 479 -41.89 12.92 -28.62
CA ASP A 479 -41.26 11.99 -27.68
C ASP A 479 -40.75 12.75 -26.45
N ASP A 480 -41.59 12.86 -25.46
CA ASP A 480 -41.27 13.10 -24.08
C ASP A 480 -40.46 11.90 -23.53
N GLU A 481 -39.29 11.62 -24.09
CA GLU A 481 -38.34 10.73 -23.44
C GLU A 481 -37.28 11.54 -22.67
N PRO A 482 -37.09 11.27 -21.38
CA PRO A 482 -36.03 11.96 -20.61
C PRO A 482 -34.67 11.58 -21.22
N VAL A 483 -33.94 12.60 -21.63
CA VAL A 483 -32.54 12.43 -22.08
C VAL A 483 -31.75 11.67 -21.04
N SER A 484 -31.51 10.41 -21.32
CA SER A 484 -30.69 9.55 -20.48
C SER A 484 -29.25 10.04 -20.54
N TYR A 485 -28.71 10.50 -19.41
CA TYR A 485 -27.30 10.88 -19.24
C TYR A 485 -26.34 9.72 -19.44
N THR A 486 -26.81 8.52 -19.70
CA THR A 486 -25.98 7.32 -19.88
C THR A 486 -25.15 7.32 -21.16
N HIS A 487 -25.45 8.16 -22.14
CA HIS A 487 -24.71 8.23 -23.40
C HIS A 487 -23.47 9.16 -23.36
N LEU A 488 -23.38 10.06 -22.40
CA LEU A 488 -22.20 10.92 -22.27
C LEU A 488 -20.98 10.22 -21.65
N ARG A 489 -21.19 9.11 -20.94
CA ARG A 489 -20.08 8.32 -20.37
C ARG A 489 -19.39 7.37 -21.38
N ALA A 490 -20.06 7.01 -22.48
CA ALA A 490 -19.51 6.05 -23.44
C ALA A 490 -18.50 6.68 -24.42
N HIS A 491 -18.45 8.01 -24.54
CA HIS A 491 -17.52 8.69 -25.44
C HIS A 491 -16.24 9.20 -24.79
N GLU A 492 -16.16 9.23 -23.46
CA GLU A 492 -14.94 9.64 -22.76
C GLU A 492 -13.98 8.48 -22.47
N THR A 493 -14.41 7.23 -22.63
CA THR A 493 -13.57 6.05 -22.33
C THR A 493 -12.77 5.51 -23.51
N ASP A 494 -12.99 6.00 -24.73
CA ASP A 494 -12.31 5.50 -25.93
C ASP A 494 -11.11 6.33 -26.40
N GLN A 495 -10.60 7.26 -25.58
CA GLN A 495 -9.45 8.11 -25.96
C GLN A 495 -8.28 8.11 -24.98
N TYR A 496 -8.09 7.05 -24.18
CA TYR A 496 -6.82 6.95 -23.45
C TYR A 496 -6.30 5.51 -23.40
#